data_275a91501177a47f95604453245104e4
#
_entry.id   275a91501177a47f95604453245104e4
#
_cell.length_a   1.000
_cell.length_b   1.000
_cell.length_c   1.000
_cell.angle_alpha   90.00
_cell.angle_beta   90.00
_cell.angle_gamma   90.00
#
_symmetry.space_group_name_H-M   'P 1'
#
loop_
_entity.id
_entity.type
_entity.pdbx_description
1 polymer ?
#
loop_
_entity_poly.entity_id
_entity_poly.type
_entity_poly.pdbx_seq_one_letter_code
_entity_poly.pdbx_strand_id
1 'polypeptide(L)'
;PLIITNYEGQPCIRTVSPITAENAVNVAITGMGIVDGSGDEWRPVKKFKVTDKQWEQLLKKSDNVFETKETQIWMPTKSSLLGNEKNIQSDKDEALEEARDYYDFYRPVMVSLRHCTNVLLSGVTFMNSPAWNIHPFFCENVTIDNIKVRNPYYAQNGDGIDVESCTNVH
;
A
#
# COMPACT_ATOMS: atom_id res chain seq x y z
N PRO A 1 2.69 -1.52 13.38
CA PRO A 1 3.37 -0.28 13.83
C PRO A 1 3.66 0.64 12.65
N LEU A 2 3.86 1.94 12.94
CA LEU A 2 4.43 2.89 11.99
C LEU A 2 5.95 2.75 11.97
N ILE A 3 6.53 2.94 10.79
CA ILE A 3 7.97 2.92 10.55
C ILE A 3 8.36 4.08 9.63
N ILE A 4 9.61 4.49 9.71
CA ILE A 4 10.24 5.33 8.70
C ILE A 4 10.82 4.41 7.63
N THR A 5 10.51 4.68 6.38
CA THR A 5 10.97 3.91 5.22
C THR A 5 11.22 4.86 4.05
N ASN A 6 11.62 4.32 2.91
CA ASN A 6 11.76 5.08 1.67
C ASN A 6 10.64 4.73 0.69
N TYR A 7 10.14 5.75 0.03
CA TYR A 7 9.16 5.65 -1.03
C TYR A 7 9.56 6.60 -2.16
N GLU A 8 9.78 6.08 -3.33
CA GLU A 8 10.30 6.85 -4.47
C GLU A 8 11.56 7.67 -4.12
N GLY A 9 12.46 7.06 -3.36
CA GLY A 9 13.73 7.70 -2.95
C GLY A 9 13.61 8.76 -1.85
N GLN A 10 12.42 8.98 -1.30
CA GLN A 10 12.19 9.94 -0.22
C GLN A 10 11.82 9.24 1.09
N PRO A 11 12.31 9.73 2.24
CA PRO A 11 11.89 9.20 3.53
C PRO A 11 10.41 9.49 3.77
N CYS A 12 9.70 8.50 4.23
CA CYS A 12 8.28 8.63 4.55
C CYS A 12 7.87 7.75 5.73
N ILE A 13 6.77 8.12 6.36
CA ILE A 13 6.14 7.32 7.39
C ILE A 13 5.11 6.39 6.73
N ARG A 14 5.16 5.11 7.10
CA ARG A 14 4.17 4.11 6.67
C ARG A 14 3.90 3.09 7.76
N THR A 15 2.75 2.45 7.67
CA THR A 15 2.49 1.22 8.43
C THR A 15 3.37 0.11 7.87
N VAL A 16 3.95 -0.70 8.76
CA VAL A 16 4.71 -1.87 8.36
C VAL A 16 3.86 -2.79 7.49
N SER A 17 4.43 -3.29 6.41
CA SER A 17 3.74 -4.18 5.48
C SER A 17 3.31 -5.48 6.17
N PRO A 18 2.11 -6.00 5.91
CA PRO A 18 1.64 -7.25 6.51
C PRO A 18 2.52 -8.45 6.12
N ILE A 19 3.11 -8.42 4.93
CA ILE A 19 4.13 -9.37 4.51
C ILE A 19 5.40 -8.59 4.23
N THR A 20 6.46 -8.86 5.01
CA THR A 20 7.73 -8.16 4.88
C THR A 20 8.92 -9.09 5.08
N ALA A 21 9.97 -8.86 4.30
CA ALA A 21 11.29 -9.45 4.50
C ALA A 21 12.35 -8.40 4.22
N GLU A 22 13.39 -8.37 5.04
CA GLU A 22 14.51 -7.47 4.88
C GLU A 22 15.83 -8.18 5.14
N ASN A 23 16.83 -7.90 4.28
CA ASN A 23 18.16 -8.51 4.34
C ASN A 23 18.13 -10.06 4.41
N ALA A 24 17.14 -10.67 3.76
CA ALA A 24 16.92 -12.11 3.79
C ALA A 24 17.39 -12.81 2.52
N VAL A 25 17.78 -14.07 2.64
CA VAL A 25 18.22 -14.92 1.53
C VAL A 25 17.29 -16.11 1.40
N ASN A 26 16.94 -16.49 0.16
CA ASN A 26 16.04 -17.61 -0.16
C ASN A 26 14.62 -17.38 0.42
N VAL A 27 14.00 -16.27 0.04
CA VAL A 27 12.64 -15.90 0.41
C VAL A 27 11.65 -16.43 -0.62
N ALA A 28 10.58 -17.11 -0.18
CA ALA A 28 9.56 -17.59 -1.09
C ALA A 28 8.12 -17.37 -0.55
N ILE A 29 7.21 -16.99 -1.45
CA ILE A 29 5.77 -17.03 -1.24
C ILE A 29 5.19 -17.85 -2.38
N THR A 30 4.72 -19.06 -2.10
CA THR A 30 4.29 -20.02 -3.09
C THR A 30 2.94 -20.65 -2.77
N GLY A 31 2.30 -21.23 -3.78
CA GLY A 31 1.04 -21.95 -3.64
C GLY A 31 -0.07 -21.34 -4.50
N MET A 32 -1.30 -21.79 -4.31
CA MET A 32 -2.48 -21.35 -5.06
C MET A 32 -3.49 -20.57 -4.20
N GLY A 33 -3.05 -20.12 -3.04
CA GLY A 33 -3.87 -19.35 -2.11
C GLY A 33 -4.13 -17.92 -2.55
N ILE A 34 -4.97 -17.24 -1.78
CA ILE A 34 -5.30 -15.83 -1.96
C ILE A 34 -4.81 -15.06 -0.72
N VAL A 35 -4.09 -13.97 -0.97
CA VAL A 35 -3.74 -12.97 0.03
C VAL A 35 -4.57 -11.73 -0.25
N ASP A 36 -5.52 -11.41 0.63
CA ASP A 36 -6.38 -10.24 0.54
C ASP A 36 -5.92 -9.18 1.56
N GLY A 37 -5.59 -7.99 1.07
CA GLY A 37 -5.06 -6.90 1.89
C GLY A 37 -6.12 -6.05 2.59
N SER A 38 -7.42 -6.36 2.42
CA SER A 38 -8.53 -5.55 2.98
C SER A 38 -8.41 -4.05 2.68
N GLY A 39 -7.92 -3.72 1.50
CA GLY A 39 -7.55 -2.35 1.12
C GLY A 39 -8.71 -1.35 1.13
N ASP A 40 -9.95 -1.81 1.07
CA ASP A 40 -11.13 -0.94 1.16
C ASP A 40 -11.26 -0.24 2.51
N GLU A 41 -10.65 -0.79 3.57
CA GLU A 41 -10.58 -0.18 4.89
C GLU A 41 -9.52 0.93 4.99
N TRP A 42 -8.65 1.02 3.99
CA TRP A 42 -7.49 1.92 3.99
C TRP A 42 -7.55 3.01 2.91
N ARG A 43 -8.09 2.66 1.73
CA ARG A 43 -7.93 3.49 0.54
C ARG A 43 -8.90 4.67 0.49
N PRO A 44 -8.40 5.87 0.16
CA PRO A 44 -9.25 6.96 -0.31
C PRO A 44 -9.89 6.59 -1.65
N VAL A 45 -11.06 7.16 -1.94
CA VAL A 45 -11.76 6.98 -3.21
C VAL A 45 -12.07 8.33 -3.84
N LYS A 46 -11.57 8.55 -5.05
CA LYS A 46 -11.88 9.74 -5.85
C LYS A 46 -13.25 9.56 -6.51
N LYS A 47 -14.14 10.54 -6.35
CA LYS A 47 -15.52 10.47 -6.84
C LYS A 47 -15.62 10.15 -8.33
N PHE A 48 -14.77 10.76 -9.16
CA PHE A 48 -14.82 10.53 -10.61
C PHE A 48 -14.39 9.12 -11.04
N LYS A 49 -13.81 8.32 -10.14
CA LYS A 49 -13.41 6.93 -10.40
C LYS A 49 -14.51 5.91 -10.10
N VAL A 50 -15.63 6.33 -9.58
CA VAL A 50 -16.74 5.44 -9.17
C VAL A 50 -18.06 5.93 -9.74
N THR A 51 -19.05 5.04 -9.81
CA THR A 51 -20.41 5.42 -10.19
C THR A 51 -21.11 6.18 -9.05
N ASP A 52 -22.18 6.94 -9.38
CA ASP A 52 -22.96 7.64 -8.36
C ASP A 52 -23.49 6.69 -7.28
N LYS A 53 -23.94 5.51 -7.68
CA LYS A 53 -24.41 4.48 -6.73
C LYS A 53 -23.30 4.01 -5.77
N GLN A 54 -22.08 3.80 -6.28
CA GLN A 54 -20.93 3.44 -5.45
C GLN A 54 -20.55 4.58 -4.51
N TRP A 55 -20.58 5.81 -5.01
CA TRP A 55 -20.34 7.00 -4.19
C TRP A 55 -21.34 7.15 -3.05
N GLU A 56 -22.63 7.00 -3.32
CA GLU A 56 -23.67 7.00 -2.28
C GLU A 56 -23.45 5.89 -1.23
N GLN A 57 -22.96 4.72 -1.66
CA GLN A 57 -22.63 3.64 -0.72
C GLN A 57 -21.44 4.00 0.18
N LEU A 58 -20.43 4.69 -0.35
CA LEU A 58 -19.31 5.18 0.45
C LEU A 58 -19.77 6.22 1.48
N LEU A 59 -20.61 7.17 1.07
CA LEU A 59 -21.18 8.19 1.98
C LEU A 59 -22.01 7.60 3.12
N LYS A 60 -22.61 6.40 2.91
CA LYS A 60 -23.31 5.68 4.00
C LYS A 60 -22.35 5.06 5.02
N LYS A 61 -21.09 4.79 4.63
CA LYS A 61 -20.08 4.26 5.55
C LYS A 61 -19.46 5.36 6.39
N SER A 62 -19.14 6.49 5.80
CA SER A 62 -18.64 7.68 6.50
C SER A 62 -18.90 8.96 5.70
N ASP A 63 -18.93 10.08 6.38
CA ASP A 63 -19.03 11.43 5.82
C ASP A 63 -17.67 12.14 5.69
N ASN A 64 -16.59 11.39 5.84
CA ASN A 64 -15.22 11.88 5.74
C ASN A 64 -14.86 12.19 4.29
N VAL A 65 -15.24 13.37 3.81
CA VAL A 65 -14.98 13.81 2.44
C VAL A 65 -14.26 15.15 2.47
N PHE A 66 -13.28 15.31 1.59
CA PHE A 66 -12.67 16.60 1.33
C PHE A 66 -12.70 16.93 -0.17
N GLU A 67 -12.59 18.20 -0.51
CA GLU A 67 -12.60 18.68 -1.87
C GLU A 67 -11.18 19.01 -2.35
N THR A 68 -10.92 18.67 -3.59
CA THR A 68 -9.76 19.13 -4.34
C THR A 68 -10.22 19.96 -5.53
N LYS A 69 -9.29 20.58 -6.26
CA LYS A 69 -9.62 21.31 -7.49
C LYS A 69 -10.26 20.42 -8.58
N GLU A 70 -10.02 19.11 -8.51
CA GLU A 70 -10.45 18.17 -9.55
C GLU A 70 -11.68 17.36 -9.16
N THR A 71 -11.83 17.02 -7.87
CA THR A 71 -12.87 16.09 -7.41
C THR A 71 -13.04 16.09 -5.90
N GLN A 72 -14.13 15.47 -5.44
CA GLN A 72 -14.28 15.05 -4.05
C GLN A 72 -13.53 13.75 -3.80
N ILE A 73 -12.96 13.61 -2.61
CA ILE A 73 -12.25 12.40 -2.18
C ILE A 73 -12.86 11.92 -0.86
N TRP A 74 -13.33 10.69 -0.86
CA TRP A 74 -13.84 10.01 0.32
C TRP A 74 -12.69 9.32 1.06
N MET A 75 -12.68 9.39 2.38
CA MET A 75 -11.71 8.75 3.26
C MET A 75 -12.42 7.73 4.16
N PRO A 76 -11.84 6.53 4.38
CA PRO A 76 -12.53 5.49 5.16
C PRO A 76 -12.75 5.85 6.62
N THR A 77 -11.83 6.60 7.23
CA THR A 77 -11.90 6.96 8.65
C THR A 77 -11.61 8.45 8.87
N LYS A 78 -12.02 8.97 10.03
CA LYS A 78 -11.66 10.33 10.43
C LYS A 78 -10.16 10.48 10.65
N SER A 79 -9.50 9.45 11.17
CA SER A 79 -8.04 9.40 11.33
C SER A 79 -7.33 9.57 9.99
N SER A 80 -7.79 8.87 8.94
CA SER A 80 -7.21 9.01 7.60
C SER A 80 -7.46 10.39 6.99
N LEU A 81 -8.63 10.99 7.21
CA LEU A 81 -8.93 12.35 6.77
C LEU A 81 -8.02 13.39 7.44
N LEU A 82 -7.90 13.35 8.76
CA LEU A 82 -7.03 14.25 9.51
C LEU A 82 -5.55 14.03 9.15
N GLY A 83 -5.14 12.78 8.94
CA GLY A 83 -3.80 12.44 8.48
C GLY A 83 -3.47 13.03 7.10
N ASN A 84 -4.45 13.07 6.20
CA ASN A 84 -4.30 13.73 4.91
C ASN A 84 -4.09 15.25 5.06
N GLU A 85 -4.78 15.89 5.99
CA GLU A 85 -4.62 17.32 6.27
C GLU A 85 -3.25 17.63 6.88
N LYS A 86 -2.80 16.82 7.83
CA LYS A 86 -1.52 16.97 8.53
C LYS A 86 -0.33 16.58 7.65
N ASN A 87 -0.46 15.48 6.92
CA ASN A 87 0.54 14.94 6.00
C ASN A 87 1.96 14.93 6.59
N ILE A 88 2.11 14.38 7.78
CA ILE A 88 3.39 14.32 8.48
C ILE A 88 4.32 13.38 7.72
N GLN A 89 5.42 13.90 7.21
CA GLN A 89 6.47 13.16 6.53
C GLN A 89 7.81 13.59 7.13
N SER A 90 8.62 12.63 7.56
CA SER A 90 9.88 12.92 8.20
C SER A 90 10.79 11.68 8.23
N ASP A 91 12.07 11.91 8.36
CA ASP A 91 13.09 10.91 8.66
C ASP A 91 13.45 10.84 10.17
N LYS A 92 12.69 11.54 11.01
CA LYS A 92 12.94 11.64 12.45
C LYS A 92 11.96 10.81 13.26
N ASP A 93 12.46 10.10 14.25
CA ASP A 93 11.66 9.22 15.11
C ASP A 93 10.55 9.96 15.87
N GLU A 94 10.76 11.24 16.23
CA GLU A 94 9.75 12.03 16.92
C GLU A 94 8.46 12.18 16.09
N ALA A 95 8.57 12.18 14.75
CA ALA A 95 7.42 12.28 13.88
C ALA A 95 6.54 11.02 13.90
N LEU A 96 7.09 9.86 14.25
CA LEU A 96 6.31 8.62 14.41
C LEU A 96 5.30 8.73 15.55
N GLU A 97 5.66 9.40 16.63
CA GLU A 97 4.78 9.61 17.77
C GLU A 97 3.58 10.49 17.41
N GLU A 98 3.83 11.60 16.72
CA GLU A 98 2.76 12.48 16.24
C GLU A 98 1.88 11.78 15.18
N ALA A 99 2.48 10.98 14.30
CA ALA A 99 1.77 10.27 13.24
C ALA A 99 0.82 9.17 13.77
N ARG A 100 0.99 8.70 14.99
CA ARG A 100 0.14 7.64 15.58
C ARG A 100 -1.34 7.99 15.63
N ASP A 101 -1.67 9.25 15.86
CA ASP A 101 -3.05 9.71 15.91
C ASP A 101 -3.72 9.68 14.53
N TYR A 102 -2.92 9.53 13.48
CA TYR A 102 -3.32 9.51 12.08
C TYR A 102 -2.99 8.20 11.39
N TYR A 103 -2.94 7.10 12.13
CA TYR A 103 -2.46 5.79 11.71
C TYR A 103 -3.05 5.32 10.38
N ASP A 104 -4.35 5.47 10.18
CA ASP A 104 -5.06 4.98 9.00
C ASP A 104 -4.70 5.73 7.70
N PHE A 105 -4.07 6.90 7.81
CA PHE A 105 -3.54 7.62 6.66
C PHE A 105 -2.30 6.95 6.07
N TYR A 106 -1.48 6.32 6.91
CA TYR A 106 -0.20 5.74 6.53
C TYR A 106 -0.36 4.30 6.04
N ARG A 107 -0.97 4.16 4.87
CA ARG A 107 -1.32 2.86 4.26
C ARG A 107 -0.08 2.01 4.01
N PRO A 108 -0.08 0.71 4.37
CA PRO A 108 1.01 -0.18 4.06
C PRO A 108 1.05 -0.56 2.58
N VAL A 109 2.24 -0.80 2.05
CA VAL A 109 2.45 -1.68 0.91
C VAL A 109 2.12 -3.10 1.37
N MET A 110 1.48 -3.93 0.54
CA MET A 110 1.03 -5.24 1.00
C MET A 110 2.19 -6.23 1.16
N VAL A 111 3.09 -6.31 0.20
CA VAL A 111 4.29 -7.16 0.23
C VAL A 111 5.51 -6.30 0.03
N SER A 112 6.33 -6.15 1.05
CA SER A 112 7.58 -5.39 1.00
C SER A 112 8.79 -6.32 1.17
N LEU A 113 9.61 -6.38 0.14
CA LEU A 113 10.83 -7.18 0.12
C LEU A 113 12.01 -6.24 -0.09
N ARG A 114 12.89 -6.12 0.89
CA ARG A 114 13.97 -5.14 0.88
C ARG A 114 15.33 -5.81 1.03
N HIS A 115 16.27 -5.51 0.12
CA HIS A 115 17.62 -6.05 0.14
C HIS A 115 17.66 -7.59 0.28
N CYS A 116 16.72 -8.28 -0.39
CA CYS A 116 16.63 -9.73 -0.36
C CYS A 116 17.34 -10.34 -1.57
N THR A 117 17.89 -11.54 -1.40
CA THR A 117 18.53 -12.31 -2.47
C THR A 117 17.81 -13.64 -2.66
N ASN A 118 17.62 -14.06 -3.90
CA ASN A 118 16.89 -15.28 -4.29
C ASN A 118 15.45 -15.24 -3.78
N VAL A 119 14.63 -14.44 -4.42
CA VAL A 119 13.20 -14.27 -4.11
C VAL A 119 12.36 -15.06 -5.12
N LEU A 120 11.40 -15.83 -4.64
CA LEU A 120 10.42 -16.53 -5.48
C LEU A 120 8.99 -16.18 -5.05
N LEU A 121 8.20 -15.64 -5.96
CA LEU A 121 6.76 -15.49 -5.83
C LEU A 121 6.09 -16.36 -6.89
N SER A 122 5.35 -17.39 -6.50
CA SER A 122 4.79 -18.35 -7.48
C SER A 122 3.37 -18.82 -7.13
N GLY A 123 2.46 -18.70 -8.10
CA GLY A 123 1.11 -19.27 -8.08
C GLY A 123 0.05 -18.50 -7.28
N VAL A 124 0.47 -17.66 -6.34
CA VAL A 124 -0.40 -16.96 -5.38
C VAL A 124 -1.18 -15.83 -6.05
N THR A 125 -2.41 -15.59 -5.59
CA THR A 125 -3.18 -14.39 -5.93
C THR A 125 -3.04 -13.36 -4.81
N PHE A 126 -2.56 -12.18 -5.15
CA PHE A 126 -2.49 -11.01 -4.26
C PHE A 126 -3.56 -10.02 -4.67
N MET A 127 -4.43 -9.61 -3.77
CA MET A 127 -5.53 -8.74 -4.11
C MET A 127 -5.87 -7.71 -3.04
N ASN A 128 -6.54 -6.66 -3.48
CA ASN A 128 -7.13 -5.66 -2.60
C ASN A 128 -6.12 -5.04 -1.62
N SER A 129 -4.98 -4.56 -2.14
CA SER A 129 -3.93 -3.97 -1.31
C SER A 129 -4.31 -2.57 -0.79
N PRO A 130 -3.83 -2.18 0.39
CA PRO A 130 -4.03 -0.83 0.93
C PRO A 130 -3.38 0.28 0.10
N ALA A 131 -2.22 0.01 -0.48
CA ALA A 131 -1.44 0.88 -1.37
C ALA A 131 -0.84 0.02 -2.49
N TRP A 132 0.43 0.21 -2.89
CA TRP A 132 1.11 -0.71 -3.80
C TRP A 132 1.01 -2.15 -3.31
N ASN A 133 0.90 -3.08 -4.24
CA ASN A 133 0.70 -4.48 -3.87
C ASN A 133 2.03 -5.17 -3.54
N ILE A 134 2.89 -5.39 -4.53
CA ILE A 134 4.16 -6.09 -4.37
C ILE A 134 5.31 -5.14 -4.69
N HIS A 135 6.19 -4.93 -3.73
CA HIS A 135 7.32 -4.00 -3.84
C HIS A 135 8.64 -4.67 -3.47
N PRO A 136 9.33 -5.30 -4.43
CA PRO A 136 10.73 -5.67 -4.27
C PRO A 136 11.61 -4.42 -4.46
N PHE A 137 12.46 -4.14 -3.47
CA PHE A 137 13.33 -2.97 -3.41
C PHE A 137 14.78 -3.40 -3.13
N PHE A 138 15.70 -3.04 -4.02
CA PHE A 138 17.10 -3.47 -3.96
C PHE A 138 17.27 -4.99 -3.78
N CYS A 139 16.41 -5.79 -4.42
CA CYS A 139 16.53 -7.26 -4.39
C CYS A 139 17.34 -7.79 -5.56
N GLU A 140 17.93 -8.98 -5.39
CA GLU A 140 18.70 -9.68 -6.39
C GLU A 140 18.13 -11.07 -6.65
N ASN A 141 18.11 -11.51 -7.93
CA ASN A 141 17.57 -12.80 -8.36
C ASN A 141 16.10 -12.97 -7.94
N VAL A 142 15.22 -12.14 -8.47
CA VAL A 142 13.79 -12.16 -8.20
C VAL A 142 13.06 -12.91 -9.30
N THR A 143 12.35 -13.98 -8.95
CA THR A 143 11.49 -14.73 -9.87
C THR A 143 10.03 -14.52 -9.46
N ILE A 144 9.23 -14.05 -10.41
CA ILE A 144 7.78 -13.83 -10.25
C ILE A 144 7.08 -14.67 -11.32
N ASP A 145 6.54 -15.80 -10.92
CA ASP A 145 5.97 -16.79 -11.84
C ASP A 145 4.51 -17.08 -11.53
N ASN A 146 3.65 -16.97 -12.55
CA ASN A 146 2.25 -17.37 -12.51
C ASN A 146 1.48 -16.81 -11.30
N ILE A 147 1.79 -15.61 -10.83
CA ILE A 147 1.01 -14.91 -9.81
C ILE A 147 -0.14 -14.13 -10.45
N LYS A 148 -1.13 -13.79 -9.66
CA LYS A 148 -2.21 -12.88 -10.04
C LYS A 148 -2.21 -11.70 -9.07
N VAL A 149 -2.28 -10.48 -9.62
CA VAL A 149 -2.45 -9.28 -8.80
C VAL A 149 -3.77 -8.62 -9.20
N ARG A 150 -4.62 -8.36 -8.22
CA ARG A 150 -5.96 -7.80 -8.45
C ARG A 150 -6.27 -6.70 -7.45
N ASN A 151 -6.34 -5.49 -7.94
CA ASN A 151 -6.87 -4.35 -7.20
C ASN A 151 -8.10 -3.79 -7.93
N PRO A 152 -9.06 -3.18 -7.23
CA PRO A 152 -10.13 -2.44 -7.88
C PRO A 152 -9.57 -1.34 -8.79
N TYR A 153 -10.19 -1.11 -9.93
CA TYR A 153 -9.74 -0.07 -10.88
C TYR A 153 -9.69 1.35 -10.28
N TYR A 154 -10.49 1.61 -9.25
CA TYR A 154 -10.53 2.88 -8.53
C TYR A 154 -9.49 2.96 -7.40
N ALA A 155 -8.72 1.90 -7.16
CA ALA A 155 -7.74 1.87 -6.07
C ALA A 155 -6.69 2.97 -6.25
N GLN A 156 -6.61 3.86 -5.27
CA GLN A 156 -5.59 4.90 -5.24
C GLN A 156 -4.25 4.28 -4.86
N ASN A 157 -3.22 4.47 -5.70
CA ASN A 157 -1.92 3.82 -5.59
C ASN A 157 -2.05 2.28 -5.52
N GLY A 158 -2.90 1.72 -6.36
CA GLY A 158 -3.19 0.29 -6.42
C GLY A 158 -2.32 -0.46 -7.44
N ASP A 159 -1.08 -0.01 -7.64
CA ASP A 159 -0.11 -0.59 -8.55
C ASP A 159 0.16 -2.05 -8.19
N GLY A 160 0.32 -2.89 -9.21
CA GLY A 160 0.38 -4.34 -9.03
C GLY A 160 1.73 -4.81 -8.53
N ILE A 161 2.79 -4.43 -9.23
CA ILE A 161 4.16 -4.82 -8.91
C ILE A 161 5.07 -3.65 -9.24
N ASP A 162 5.76 -3.14 -8.23
CA ASP A 162 6.68 -2.02 -8.35
C ASP A 162 8.11 -2.53 -8.10
N VAL A 163 8.80 -2.89 -9.17
CA VAL A 163 10.18 -3.36 -9.11
C VAL A 163 11.12 -2.16 -9.07
N GLU A 164 11.77 -1.94 -7.93
CA GLU A 164 12.63 -0.78 -7.73
C GLU A 164 14.07 -1.19 -7.39
N SER A 165 15.02 -0.74 -8.23
CA SER A 165 16.46 -0.93 -8.03
C SER A 165 16.88 -2.42 -7.85
N CYS A 166 16.14 -3.35 -8.46
CA CYS A 166 16.44 -4.78 -8.39
C CYS A 166 17.34 -5.22 -9.53
N THR A 167 18.06 -6.31 -9.32
CA THR A 167 18.94 -6.94 -10.30
C THR A 167 18.48 -8.36 -10.61
N ASN A 168 18.51 -8.76 -11.88
CA ASN A 168 18.15 -10.09 -12.35
C ASN A 168 16.72 -10.49 -11.95
N VAL A 169 15.74 -9.83 -12.58
CA VAL A 169 14.29 -10.05 -12.34
C VAL A 169 13.67 -10.79 -13.52
N HIS A 170 12.92 -11.86 -13.25
CA HIS A 170 12.25 -12.72 -14.22
C HIS A 170 10.76 -12.87 -13.92
#